data_b5f40a2e6b916c6ef9e0793cee62d506
#
_entry.id   b5f40a2e6b916c6ef9e0793cee62d506
#
_cell.length_a   1.000
_cell.length_b   1.000
_cell.length_c   1.000
_cell.angle_alpha   90.00
_cell.angle_beta   90.00
_cell.angle_gamma   90.00
#
_symmetry.space_group_name_H-M   'P 1'
#
loop_
_entity.id
_entity.type
_entity.pdbx_description
1 polymer ?
#
loop_
_entity_poly.entity_id
_entity_poly.type
_entity_poly.pdbx_seq_one_letter_code
_entity_poly.pdbx_strand_id
1 'polypeptide(L)'
;EIHERLVGSEMCIRDRYDSCRLLAINLYSYVVNPFKPDAYFDFELFQKHVALAQRIMDDIIDLELEKIERIMEKIDADPESEDVKHTERILWDKIYKKSGQGRRTGVGITAEGDMLAALGLRYGTEEATEFSEKVHKTVALSAYRSSVEMAKERGAFEIYDTEREKNNPFINRLREADPQLYEDMKKYGRRNIACLTIAPTGTTSLMTQTTSGIEPVFLPVYKRRRKVNPNDTNVHVDFVDETGDAFEEYIVFHPKFVTWMEANGYDPARRYTQEEIDELVAKSPYYKATSNDVDWLMKVKMQGRIQKWVDHSISVTINLPNDVDEDLVNRLYVEAWKSGCKGCTAVS
;
A
#
# COMPACT_ATOMS: atom_id res chain seq x y z
N GLU A 1 11.85 19.44 -13.72
CA GLU A 1 12.14 18.95 -12.34
C GLU A 1 10.89 18.54 -11.55
N ILE A 2 9.76 19.29 -11.64
CA ILE A 2 8.51 18.93 -10.94
C ILE A 2 7.90 17.66 -11.54
N HIS A 3 7.90 17.53 -12.85
CA HIS A 3 7.37 16.34 -13.53
C HIS A 3 8.17 15.06 -13.25
N GLU A 4 9.48 15.16 -13.09
CA GLU A 4 10.34 14.01 -12.76
C GLU A 4 10.13 13.48 -11.34
N ARG A 5 9.60 14.31 -10.42
CA ARG A 5 9.36 13.95 -9.02
C ARG A 5 7.94 13.48 -8.73
N LEU A 6 6.97 13.85 -9.58
CA LEU A 6 5.54 13.60 -9.36
C LEU A 6 4.92 12.59 -10.32
N VAL A 7 5.71 11.99 -11.20
CA VAL A 7 5.23 10.92 -12.08
C VAL A 7 5.08 9.63 -11.29
N GLY A 8 3.89 9.30 -11.01
CA GLY A 8 3.40 8.59 -9.97
C GLY A 8 3.06 7.16 -9.95
N SER A 9 3.92 6.21 -9.99
CA SER A 9 3.63 4.89 -9.41
C SER A 9 4.83 4.43 -8.58
N GLU A 10 4.63 3.46 -7.72
CA GLU A 10 5.66 2.76 -6.96
C GLU A 10 6.81 2.23 -7.84
N MET A 11 6.62 2.24 -9.15
CA MET A 11 7.52 1.70 -10.17
C MET A 11 8.56 2.68 -10.69
N CYS A 12 8.51 3.98 -10.38
CA CYS A 12 9.26 5.02 -11.05
C CYS A 12 10.77 5.07 -10.75
N ILE A 13 11.28 4.29 -9.80
CA ILE A 13 12.68 4.37 -9.34
C ILE A 13 13.41 3.03 -9.52
N ARG A 14 13.09 2.30 -10.57
CA ARG A 14 13.76 1.03 -10.84
C ARG A 14 14.78 1.17 -11.97
N ASP A 15 15.90 0.46 -11.80
CA ASP A 15 16.84 0.22 -12.91
C ASP A 15 16.18 -0.59 -14.01
N ARG A 16 16.69 -0.45 -15.22
CA ARG A 16 16.30 -1.30 -16.34
C ARG A 16 16.51 -2.78 -15.97
N TYR A 17 15.53 -3.63 -16.30
CA TYR A 17 15.54 -5.07 -16.06
C TYR A 17 15.45 -5.49 -14.60
N ASP A 18 15.22 -4.55 -13.65
CA ASP A 18 14.95 -4.87 -12.27
C ASP A 18 13.44 -5.05 -12.04
N SER A 19 13.06 -5.78 -11.02
CA SER A 19 11.68 -5.97 -10.59
C SER A 19 11.50 -5.68 -9.11
N CYS A 20 10.27 -5.41 -8.70
CA CYS A 20 9.91 -5.23 -7.30
C CYS A 20 8.93 -6.33 -6.90
N ARG A 21 9.34 -7.20 -5.99
CA ARG A 21 8.51 -8.27 -5.44
C ARG A 21 7.71 -7.64 -4.32
N LEU A 22 6.38 -7.75 -4.38
CA LEU A 22 5.47 -7.03 -3.50
C LEU A 22 4.89 -7.95 -2.42
N LEU A 23 4.89 -7.47 -1.19
CA LEU A 23 4.18 -8.05 -0.06
C LEU A 23 3.48 -6.93 0.70
N ALA A 24 2.20 -7.10 1.02
CA ALA A 24 1.44 -6.14 1.80
C ALA A 24 1.01 -6.73 3.15
N ILE A 25 1.43 -6.07 4.22
CA ILE A 25 1.05 -6.42 5.60
C ILE A 25 -0.28 -5.73 5.91
N ASN A 26 -1.27 -6.50 6.38
CA ASN A 26 -2.57 -5.96 6.76
C ASN A 26 -2.48 -5.29 8.14
N LEU A 27 -2.45 -3.96 8.17
CA LEU A 27 -2.31 -3.18 9.40
C LEU A 27 -3.46 -3.38 10.38
N TYR A 28 -4.69 -3.57 9.88
CA TYR A 28 -5.85 -3.79 10.73
C TYR A 28 -5.68 -5.01 11.65
N SER A 29 -4.94 -6.03 11.22
CA SER A 29 -4.70 -7.26 11.99
C SER A 29 -3.88 -7.05 13.27
N TYR A 30 -3.27 -5.88 13.45
CA TYR A 30 -2.49 -5.53 14.63
C TYR A 30 -3.25 -4.62 15.60
N VAL A 31 -4.49 -4.26 15.28
CA VAL A 31 -5.35 -3.51 16.21
C VAL A 31 -6.01 -4.48 17.18
N VAL A 32 -5.68 -4.33 18.45
CA VAL A 32 -6.31 -5.06 19.55
C VAL A 32 -7.52 -4.27 20.01
N ASN A 33 -8.64 -4.96 20.30
CA ASN A 33 -9.92 -4.36 20.68
C ASN A 33 -10.42 -3.28 19.68
N PRO A 34 -10.51 -3.59 18.36
CA PRO A 34 -10.85 -2.59 17.35
C PRO A 34 -12.20 -1.90 17.68
N PHE A 35 -12.26 -0.60 17.44
CA PHE A 35 -13.44 0.26 17.65
C PHE A 35 -13.91 0.38 19.11
N LYS A 36 -13.08 0.01 20.07
CA LYS A 36 -13.37 0.15 21.51
C LYS A 36 -12.49 1.23 22.13
N PRO A 37 -12.88 1.78 23.30
CA PRO A 37 -12.09 2.83 23.96
C PRO A 37 -10.68 2.41 24.37
N ASP A 38 -10.43 1.12 24.54
CA ASP A 38 -9.14 0.52 24.88
C ASP A 38 -8.41 -0.06 23.66
N ALA A 39 -8.80 0.33 22.46
CA ALA A 39 -8.11 -0.08 21.24
C ALA A 39 -6.65 0.40 21.21
N TYR A 40 -5.76 -0.48 20.83
CA TYR A 40 -4.33 -0.14 20.64
C TYR A 40 -3.71 -0.95 19.51
N PHE A 41 -2.57 -0.47 18.99
CA PHE A 41 -1.80 -1.16 17.97
C PHE A 41 -0.66 -1.95 18.58
N ASP A 42 -0.59 -3.25 18.30
CA ASP A 42 0.46 -4.14 18.80
C ASP A 42 1.75 -3.98 17.97
N PHE A 43 2.56 -2.98 18.35
CA PHE A 43 3.83 -2.70 17.71
C PHE A 43 4.86 -3.83 17.87
N GLU A 44 4.84 -4.59 18.96
CA GLU A 44 5.80 -5.66 19.18
C GLU A 44 5.58 -6.82 18.19
N LEU A 45 4.34 -7.29 18.07
CA LEU A 45 3.97 -8.31 17.09
C LEU A 45 4.20 -7.82 15.67
N PHE A 46 3.86 -6.55 15.41
CA PHE A 46 4.03 -5.92 14.10
C PHE A 46 5.49 -5.91 13.66
N GLN A 47 6.42 -5.46 14.51
CA GLN A 47 7.87 -5.47 14.24
C GLN A 47 8.39 -6.86 13.88
N LYS A 48 7.98 -7.88 14.64
CA LYS A 48 8.35 -9.28 14.37
C LYS A 48 7.89 -9.73 12.98
N HIS A 49 6.64 -9.41 12.63
CA HIS A 49 6.08 -9.80 11.33
C HIS A 49 6.69 -9.02 10.17
N VAL A 50 7.01 -7.74 10.33
CA VAL A 50 7.75 -6.97 9.32
C VAL A 50 9.12 -7.59 9.04
N ALA A 51 9.86 -7.98 10.09
CA ALA A 51 11.16 -8.62 9.92
C ALA A 51 11.06 -9.96 9.19
N LEU A 52 10.03 -10.77 9.49
CA LEU A 52 9.75 -12.02 8.77
C LEU A 52 9.32 -11.78 7.33
N ALA A 53 8.48 -10.76 7.08
CA ALA A 53 8.05 -10.38 5.73
C ALA A 53 9.24 -10.01 4.85
N GLN A 54 10.19 -9.22 5.38
CA GLN A 54 11.41 -8.86 4.65
C GLN A 54 12.26 -10.11 4.31
N ARG A 55 12.33 -11.09 5.22
CA ARG A 55 13.04 -12.35 5.00
C ARG A 55 12.37 -13.20 3.92
N ILE A 56 11.06 -13.36 3.99
CA ILE A 56 10.28 -14.07 2.97
C ILE A 56 10.48 -13.42 1.58
N MET A 57 10.53 -12.09 1.53
CA MET A 57 10.73 -11.39 0.26
C MET A 57 12.13 -11.60 -0.32
N ASP A 58 13.17 -11.76 0.52
CA ASP A 58 14.50 -12.14 0.04
C ASP A 58 14.53 -13.59 -0.49
N ASP A 59 13.84 -14.51 0.19
CA ASP A 59 13.71 -15.91 -0.26
C ASP A 59 12.95 -16.02 -1.60
N ILE A 60 11.95 -15.15 -1.85
CA ILE A 60 11.25 -15.06 -3.14
C ILE A 60 12.20 -14.67 -4.27
N ILE A 61 13.22 -13.86 -4.01
CA ILE A 61 14.23 -13.52 -5.03
C ILE A 61 15.04 -14.76 -5.42
N ASP A 62 15.39 -15.62 -4.49
CA ASP A 62 16.10 -16.86 -4.79
C ASP A 62 15.22 -17.80 -5.66
N LEU A 63 13.94 -17.93 -5.33
CA LEU A 63 12.98 -18.69 -6.17
C LEU A 63 12.81 -18.08 -7.57
N GLU A 64 12.84 -16.75 -7.70
CA GLU A 64 12.80 -16.09 -9.01
C GLU A 64 14.06 -16.38 -9.81
N LEU A 65 15.25 -16.32 -9.20
CA LEU A 65 16.52 -16.65 -9.87
C LEU A 65 16.52 -18.08 -10.37
N GLU A 66 16.13 -19.07 -9.55
CA GLU A 66 15.96 -20.45 -9.97
C GLU A 66 14.97 -20.60 -11.15
N LYS A 67 13.89 -19.82 -11.14
CA LYS A 67 12.91 -19.85 -12.23
C LYS A 67 13.49 -19.27 -13.53
N ILE A 68 14.30 -18.22 -13.43
CA ILE A 68 14.96 -17.63 -14.60
C ILE A 68 15.99 -18.60 -15.19
N GLU A 69 16.74 -19.33 -14.35
CA GLU A 69 17.66 -20.39 -14.82
C GLU A 69 16.91 -21.45 -15.64
N ARG A 70 15.77 -21.93 -15.15
CA ARG A 70 14.92 -22.88 -15.90
C ARG A 70 14.36 -22.30 -17.21
N ILE A 71 14.08 -20.99 -17.24
CA ILE A 71 13.67 -20.31 -18.48
C ILE A 71 14.82 -20.30 -19.48
N MET A 72 16.05 -20.01 -19.03
CA MET A 72 17.23 -20.04 -19.91
C MET A 72 17.52 -21.45 -20.46
N GLU A 73 17.40 -22.48 -19.62
CA GLU A 73 17.50 -23.88 -20.07
C GLU A 73 16.43 -24.23 -21.11
N LYS A 74 15.19 -23.73 -20.92
CA LYS A 74 14.12 -23.93 -21.90
C LYS A 74 14.43 -23.26 -23.24
N ILE A 75 14.94 -22.02 -23.23
CA ILE A 75 15.34 -21.30 -24.45
C ILE A 75 16.37 -22.10 -25.24
N ASP A 76 17.34 -22.72 -24.56
CA ASP A 76 18.35 -23.56 -25.21
C ASP A 76 17.76 -24.79 -25.92
N ALA A 77 16.75 -25.39 -25.30
CA ALA A 77 16.08 -26.59 -25.82
C ALA A 77 14.97 -26.28 -26.84
N ASP A 78 14.58 -25.03 -27.02
CA ASP A 78 13.46 -24.63 -27.88
C ASP A 78 13.83 -24.82 -29.37
N PRO A 79 12.93 -25.27 -30.25
CA PRO A 79 13.17 -25.46 -31.68
C PRO A 79 13.22 -24.14 -32.50
N GLU A 80 13.12 -22.98 -31.84
CA GLU A 80 13.17 -21.67 -32.52
C GLU A 80 14.53 -21.36 -33.17
N SER A 81 14.55 -20.31 -34.01
CA SER A 81 15.78 -19.88 -34.66
C SER A 81 16.82 -19.36 -33.67
N GLU A 82 18.11 -19.48 -33.99
CA GLU A 82 19.20 -19.01 -33.12
C GLU A 82 19.14 -17.50 -32.83
N ASP A 83 18.63 -16.69 -33.76
CA ASP A 83 18.48 -15.24 -33.57
C ASP A 83 17.42 -14.92 -32.50
N VAL A 84 16.32 -15.69 -32.47
CA VAL A 84 15.29 -15.54 -31.44
C VAL A 84 15.85 -15.97 -30.10
N LYS A 85 16.45 -17.15 -30.01
CA LYS A 85 17.08 -17.66 -28.78
C LYS A 85 18.11 -16.69 -28.22
N HIS A 86 18.94 -16.12 -29.09
CA HIS A 86 19.97 -15.14 -28.69
C HIS A 86 19.34 -13.90 -28.07
N THR A 87 18.28 -13.38 -28.67
CA THR A 87 17.55 -12.19 -28.17
C THR A 87 16.90 -12.45 -26.79
N GLU A 88 16.23 -13.60 -26.66
CA GLU A 88 15.59 -14.00 -25.41
C GLU A 88 16.64 -14.24 -24.30
N ARG A 89 17.72 -14.91 -24.61
CA ARG A 89 18.81 -15.18 -23.67
C ARG A 89 19.43 -13.88 -23.14
N ILE A 90 19.72 -12.91 -23.99
CA ILE A 90 20.23 -11.59 -23.59
C ILE A 90 19.27 -10.89 -22.62
N LEU A 91 17.97 -10.97 -22.88
CA LEU A 91 16.95 -10.37 -22.02
C LEU A 91 16.96 -11.01 -20.62
N TRP A 92 16.84 -12.34 -20.57
CA TRP A 92 16.77 -13.07 -19.32
C TRP A 92 18.07 -13.03 -18.51
N ASP A 93 19.24 -13.02 -19.17
CA ASP A 93 20.54 -12.81 -18.50
C ASP A 93 20.62 -11.44 -17.82
N LYS A 94 20.11 -10.39 -18.46
CA LYS A 94 20.05 -9.03 -17.87
C LYS A 94 19.11 -9.00 -16.66
N ILE A 95 17.95 -9.64 -16.75
CA ILE A 95 16.99 -9.74 -15.63
C ILE A 95 17.62 -10.51 -14.47
N TYR A 96 18.23 -11.66 -14.74
CA TYR A 96 18.91 -12.49 -13.74
C TYR A 96 19.98 -11.69 -12.98
N LYS A 97 20.91 -11.05 -13.72
CA LYS A 97 21.97 -10.23 -13.14
C LYS A 97 21.41 -9.10 -12.27
N LYS A 98 20.43 -8.36 -12.76
CA LYS A 98 19.87 -7.24 -11.99
C LYS A 98 19.13 -7.71 -10.73
N SER A 99 18.38 -8.79 -10.83
CA SER A 99 17.70 -9.40 -9.67
C SER A 99 18.69 -9.84 -8.59
N GLY A 100 19.77 -10.53 -8.98
CA GLY A 100 20.81 -11.00 -8.06
C GLY A 100 21.65 -9.89 -7.46
N GLN A 101 22.08 -8.91 -8.27
CA GLN A 101 22.97 -7.84 -7.85
C GLN A 101 22.38 -6.90 -6.80
N GLY A 102 21.10 -6.57 -6.93
CA GLY A 102 20.43 -5.62 -6.01
C GLY A 102 19.55 -6.29 -4.98
N ARG A 103 18.97 -7.45 -5.28
CA ARG A 103 18.02 -8.16 -4.41
C ARG A 103 16.93 -7.24 -3.88
N ARG A 104 16.26 -6.53 -4.79
CA ARG A 104 15.25 -5.52 -4.47
C ARG A 104 13.95 -6.18 -4.02
N THR A 105 13.40 -5.71 -2.90
CA THR A 105 12.11 -6.13 -2.35
C THR A 105 11.14 -4.95 -2.25
N GLY A 106 9.88 -5.22 -2.01
CA GLY A 106 8.83 -4.24 -1.83
C GLY A 106 7.86 -4.66 -0.73
N VAL A 107 8.35 -4.68 0.52
CA VAL A 107 7.48 -4.82 1.68
C VAL A 107 6.70 -3.54 1.86
N GLY A 108 5.39 -3.65 1.94
CA GLY A 108 4.46 -2.55 2.13
C GLY A 108 3.32 -2.95 3.06
N ILE A 109 2.28 -2.14 3.01
CA ILE A 109 1.10 -2.31 3.87
C ILE A 109 -0.20 -2.22 3.09
N THR A 110 -1.27 -2.66 3.71
CA THR A 110 -2.66 -2.41 3.30
C THR A 110 -3.50 -2.14 4.55
N ALA A 111 -4.71 -1.63 4.37
CA ALA A 111 -5.65 -1.35 5.46
C ALA A 111 -5.30 -0.16 6.37
N GLU A 112 -4.57 0.84 5.88
CA GLU A 112 -4.25 2.05 6.66
C GLU A 112 -5.52 2.75 7.16
N GLY A 113 -6.50 2.99 6.27
CA GLY A 113 -7.74 3.67 6.62
C GLY A 113 -8.54 2.94 7.71
N ASP A 114 -8.66 1.62 7.59
CA ASP A 114 -9.37 0.80 8.58
C ASP A 114 -8.61 0.65 9.89
N MET A 115 -7.28 0.59 9.86
CA MET A 115 -6.47 0.60 11.08
C MET A 115 -6.71 1.89 11.87
N LEU A 116 -6.64 3.05 11.20
CA LEU A 116 -6.88 4.34 11.84
C LEU A 116 -8.29 4.42 12.42
N ALA A 117 -9.30 4.05 11.64
CA ALA A 117 -10.69 4.01 12.10
C ALA A 117 -10.88 3.10 13.32
N ALA A 118 -10.27 1.91 13.32
CA ALA A 118 -10.36 0.95 14.41
C ALA A 118 -9.70 1.45 15.71
N LEU A 119 -8.73 2.35 15.61
CA LEU A 119 -8.07 3.03 16.74
C LEU A 119 -8.81 4.30 17.18
N GLY A 120 -9.91 4.67 16.52
CA GLY A 120 -10.63 5.92 16.78
C GLY A 120 -9.93 7.16 16.20
N LEU A 121 -8.93 6.98 15.33
CA LEU A 121 -8.20 8.05 14.66
C LEU A 121 -8.87 8.38 13.32
N ARG A 122 -9.35 9.61 13.15
CA ARG A 122 -9.99 10.01 11.91
C ARG A 122 -8.96 10.29 10.82
N TYR A 123 -9.05 9.56 9.70
CA TYR A 123 -8.20 9.78 8.53
C TYR A 123 -8.30 11.25 8.07
N GLY A 124 -7.15 11.85 7.70
CA GLY A 124 -7.08 13.25 7.29
C GLY A 124 -6.93 14.25 8.44
N THR A 125 -6.59 13.80 9.65
CA THR A 125 -6.21 14.65 10.78
C THR A 125 -4.71 14.58 11.06
N GLU A 126 -4.17 15.57 11.78
CA GLU A 126 -2.75 15.58 12.16
C GLU A 126 -2.42 14.39 13.08
N GLU A 127 -3.31 14.07 14.02
CA GLU A 127 -3.12 12.93 14.94
C GLU A 127 -3.02 11.59 14.19
N ALA A 128 -3.91 11.36 13.21
CA ALA A 128 -3.85 10.19 12.34
C ALA A 128 -2.56 10.17 11.51
N THR A 129 -2.12 11.33 11.03
CA THR A 129 -0.89 11.49 10.24
C THR A 129 0.36 11.17 11.08
N GLU A 130 0.43 11.63 12.31
CA GLU A 130 1.53 11.31 13.24
C GLU A 130 1.56 9.81 13.57
N PHE A 131 0.41 9.22 13.78
CA PHE A 131 0.33 7.78 14.05
C PHE A 131 0.78 6.96 12.83
N SER A 132 0.33 7.32 11.64
CA SER A 132 0.77 6.69 10.39
C SER A 132 2.27 6.82 10.18
N GLU A 133 2.86 8.00 10.42
CA GLU A 133 4.33 8.17 10.36
C GLU A 133 5.04 7.21 11.33
N LYS A 134 4.53 7.04 12.56
CA LYS A 134 5.09 6.09 13.54
C LYS A 134 5.02 4.65 13.04
N VAL A 135 3.90 4.23 12.45
CA VAL A 135 3.73 2.89 11.86
C VAL A 135 4.75 2.66 10.76
N HIS A 136 4.86 3.58 9.80
CA HIS A 136 5.78 3.45 8.67
C HIS A 136 7.26 3.55 9.07
N LYS A 137 7.58 4.37 10.08
CA LYS A 137 8.91 4.37 10.70
C LYS A 137 9.25 3.00 11.27
N THR A 138 8.30 2.35 11.95
CA THR A 138 8.47 1.00 12.48
C THR A 138 8.72 -0.02 11.37
N VAL A 139 7.97 0.05 10.26
CA VAL A 139 8.21 -0.80 9.08
C VAL A 139 9.63 -0.61 8.55
N ALA A 140 10.06 0.65 8.36
CA ALA A 140 11.36 0.96 7.80
C ALA A 140 12.51 0.40 8.67
N LEU A 141 12.50 0.69 9.95
CA LEU A 141 13.54 0.24 10.87
C LEU A 141 13.58 -1.29 10.99
N SER A 142 12.40 -1.95 11.07
CA SER A 142 12.32 -3.40 11.22
C SER A 142 12.76 -4.14 9.95
N ALA A 143 12.36 -3.67 8.76
CA ALA A 143 12.75 -4.28 7.49
C ALA A 143 14.25 -4.11 7.22
N TYR A 144 14.80 -2.92 7.45
CA TYR A 144 16.24 -2.67 7.27
C TYR A 144 17.09 -3.43 8.27
N ARG A 145 16.67 -3.55 9.53
CA ARG A 145 17.35 -4.39 10.50
C ARG A 145 17.33 -5.86 10.09
N SER A 146 16.19 -6.38 9.62
CA SER A 146 16.10 -7.74 9.07
C SER A 146 17.05 -7.95 7.88
N SER A 147 17.15 -6.95 6.99
CA SER A 147 18.06 -7.00 5.84
C SER A 147 19.53 -7.03 6.27
N VAL A 148 19.90 -6.32 7.36
CA VAL A 148 21.24 -6.39 7.94
C VAL A 148 21.52 -7.76 8.58
N GLU A 149 20.56 -8.32 9.33
CA GLU A 149 20.72 -9.66 9.91
C GLU A 149 20.89 -10.72 8.82
N MET A 150 20.11 -10.63 7.73
CA MET A 150 20.31 -11.51 6.57
C MET A 150 21.67 -11.31 5.90
N ALA A 151 22.21 -10.10 5.86
CA ALA A 151 23.56 -9.85 5.33
C ALA A 151 24.64 -10.52 6.20
N LYS A 152 24.48 -10.57 7.51
CA LYS A 152 25.39 -11.33 8.39
C LYS A 152 25.35 -12.83 8.12
N GLU A 153 24.19 -13.37 7.75
CA GLU A 153 24.00 -14.81 7.49
C GLU A 153 24.40 -15.21 6.06
N ARG A 154 24.08 -14.40 5.05
CA ARG A 154 24.08 -14.75 3.62
C ARG A 154 24.93 -13.81 2.76
N GLY A 155 25.56 -12.80 3.36
CA GLY A 155 26.30 -11.75 2.65
C GLY A 155 25.42 -10.59 2.21
N ALA A 156 26.03 -9.42 2.05
CA ALA A 156 25.38 -8.23 1.51
C ALA A 156 25.04 -8.41 0.02
N PHE A 157 24.14 -7.57 -0.51
CA PHE A 157 23.92 -7.53 -1.94
C PHE A 157 25.19 -7.11 -2.69
N GLU A 158 25.41 -7.66 -3.90
CA GLU A 158 26.69 -7.65 -4.60
C GLU A 158 27.30 -6.24 -4.79
N ILE A 159 26.45 -5.27 -5.14
CA ILE A 159 26.91 -3.90 -5.45
C ILE A 159 26.81 -2.94 -4.27
N TYR A 160 26.71 -3.47 -3.03
CA TYR A 160 26.68 -2.64 -1.81
C TYR A 160 27.94 -1.80 -1.66
N ASP A 161 27.75 -0.50 -1.46
CA ASP A 161 28.84 0.46 -1.25
C ASP A 161 28.37 1.61 -0.35
N THR A 162 28.90 1.66 0.85
CA THR A 162 28.56 2.67 1.87
C THR A 162 28.85 4.11 1.38
N GLU A 163 29.92 4.30 0.60
CA GLU A 163 30.28 5.64 0.13
C GLU A 163 29.28 6.19 -0.89
N ARG A 164 28.68 5.32 -1.72
CA ARG A 164 27.63 5.71 -2.66
C ARG A 164 26.36 6.18 -1.96
N GLU A 165 26.11 5.69 -0.77
CA GLU A 165 24.89 5.97 0.00
C GLU A 165 25.01 7.09 1.02
N LYS A 166 26.22 7.60 1.29
CA LYS A 166 26.47 8.59 2.34
C LYS A 166 25.61 9.87 2.28
N ASN A 167 25.19 10.25 1.07
CA ASN A 167 24.35 11.41 0.81
C ASN A 167 22.86 11.03 0.55
N ASN A 168 22.49 9.76 0.68
CA ASN A 168 21.12 9.33 0.46
C ASN A 168 20.22 9.82 1.61
N PRO A 169 19.20 10.66 1.35
CA PRO A 169 18.36 11.23 2.41
C PRO A 169 17.61 10.18 3.22
N PHE A 170 17.21 9.05 2.61
CA PHE A 170 16.53 7.97 3.32
C PHE A 170 17.50 7.26 4.28
N ILE A 171 18.70 6.92 3.84
CA ILE A 171 19.73 6.28 4.69
C ILE A 171 20.15 7.21 5.85
N ASN A 172 20.29 8.51 5.59
CA ASN A 172 20.57 9.49 6.63
C ASN A 172 19.47 9.55 7.69
N ARG A 173 18.20 9.44 7.26
CA ARG A 173 17.06 9.39 8.20
C ARG A 173 17.03 8.12 9.03
N LEU A 174 17.39 6.96 8.46
CA LEU A 174 17.59 5.74 9.24
C LEU A 174 18.69 5.90 10.27
N ARG A 175 19.83 6.52 9.90
CA ARG A 175 20.94 6.81 10.82
C ARG A 175 20.52 7.69 12.00
N GLU A 176 19.73 8.72 11.74
CA GLU A 176 19.22 9.62 12.79
C GLU A 176 18.21 8.89 13.71
N ALA A 177 17.39 8.01 13.16
CA ALA A 177 16.38 7.28 13.92
C ALA A 177 16.94 6.10 14.71
N ASP A 178 17.96 5.41 14.19
CA ASP A 178 18.63 4.26 14.79
C ASP A 178 20.12 4.26 14.39
N PRO A 179 20.99 4.97 15.15
CA PRO A 179 22.41 5.01 14.86
C PRO A 179 23.09 3.63 14.88
N GLN A 180 22.62 2.70 15.72
CA GLN A 180 23.18 1.35 15.79
C GLN A 180 22.88 0.56 14.53
N LEU A 181 21.69 0.67 13.97
CA LEU A 181 21.35 0.08 12.67
C LEU A 181 22.30 0.57 11.57
N TYR A 182 22.61 1.86 11.55
CA TYR A 182 23.52 2.44 10.57
C TYR A 182 24.96 1.92 10.71
N GLU A 183 25.49 1.81 11.94
CA GLU A 183 26.81 1.23 12.18
C GLU A 183 26.87 -0.26 11.78
N ASP A 184 25.81 -1.01 12.06
CA ASP A 184 25.69 -2.40 11.62
C ASP A 184 25.63 -2.51 10.09
N MET A 185 24.93 -1.61 9.41
CA MET A 185 24.91 -1.52 7.93
C MET A 185 26.31 -1.25 7.37
N LYS A 186 27.08 -0.33 7.96
CA LYS A 186 28.46 -0.06 7.53
C LYS A 186 29.36 -1.29 7.70
N LYS A 187 29.19 -2.01 8.79
CA LYS A 187 30.04 -3.14 9.15
C LYS A 187 29.73 -4.41 8.37
N TYR A 188 28.46 -4.72 8.18
CA TYR A 188 27.98 -6.00 7.64
C TYR A 188 27.33 -5.86 6.26
N GLY A 189 27.04 -4.64 5.83
CA GLY A 189 26.18 -4.39 4.72
C GLY A 189 24.70 -4.68 5.01
N ARG A 190 23.88 -4.73 3.97
CA ARG A 190 22.53 -5.24 4.01
C ARG A 190 22.25 -6.15 2.83
N ARG A 191 21.29 -7.05 2.97
CA ARG A 191 20.95 -8.06 1.96
C ARG A 191 20.25 -7.51 0.73
N ASN A 192 19.53 -6.38 0.86
CA ASN A 192 18.64 -5.83 -0.16
C ASN A 192 18.98 -4.36 -0.43
N ILE A 193 19.06 -3.97 -1.71
CA ILE A 193 19.35 -2.59 -2.13
C ILE A 193 18.26 -1.61 -1.71
N ALA A 194 17.02 -2.06 -1.74
CA ALA A 194 15.84 -1.34 -1.27
C ALA A 194 14.80 -2.35 -0.79
N CYS A 195 13.98 -1.96 0.20
CA CYS A 195 13.14 -2.88 0.95
C CYS A 195 11.64 -2.57 0.83
N LEU A 196 11.26 -1.30 0.67
CA LEU A 196 9.91 -0.82 1.00
C LEU A 196 9.21 -0.15 -0.18
N THR A 197 7.93 -0.47 -0.37
CA THR A 197 7.04 0.23 -1.32
C THR A 197 5.60 0.16 -0.84
N ILE A 198 4.79 1.14 -1.19
CA ILE A 198 3.34 1.09 -0.96
C ILE A 198 2.65 0.89 -2.30
N ALA A 199 2.27 -0.36 -2.56
CA ALA A 199 1.53 -0.75 -3.75
C ALA A 199 0.02 -0.45 -3.60
N PRO A 200 -0.76 -0.41 -4.69
CA PRO A 200 -2.21 -0.17 -4.64
C PRO A 200 -2.99 -1.20 -3.81
N THR A 201 -2.56 -2.45 -3.78
CA THR A 201 -3.17 -3.57 -3.04
C THR A 201 -4.67 -3.80 -3.31
N GLY A 202 -5.19 -3.40 -4.49
CA GLY A 202 -6.62 -3.45 -4.80
C GLY A 202 -7.22 -4.84 -4.61
N THR A 203 -6.66 -5.89 -5.25
CA THR A 203 -7.14 -7.26 -5.10
C THR A 203 -6.89 -7.82 -3.69
N THR A 204 -5.73 -7.52 -3.10
CA THR A 204 -5.38 -8.00 -1.75
C THR A 204 -6.34 -7.43 -0.70
N SER A 205 -6.70 -6.15 -0.81
CA SER A 205 -7.64 -5.51 0.11
C SER A 205 -9.06 -6.07 -0.01
N LEU A 206 -9.50 -6.48 -1.19
CA LEU A 206 -10.76 -7.20 -1.36
C LEU A 206 -10.74 -8.55 -0.64
N MET A 207 -9.65 -9.29 -0.72
CA MET A 207 -9.49 -10.57 0.00
C MET A 207 -9.51 -10.39 1.53
N THR A 208 -8.86 -9.34 2.02
CA THR A 208 -8.80 -9.03 3.46
C THR A 208 -10.01 -8.25 3.95
N GLN A 209 -10.89 -7.81 3.04
CA GLN A 209 -12.09 -7.01 3.34
C GLN A 209 -11.72 -5.72 4.10
N THR A 210 -10.71 -5.01 3.59
CA THR A 210 -10.16 -3.78 4.18
C THR A 210 -9.99 -2.69 3.13
N THR A 211 -9.63 -1.49 3.58
CA THR A 211 -9.13 -0.42 2.70
C THR A 211 -7.80 -0.82 2.06
N SER A 212 -7.48 -0.24 0.91
CA SER A 212 -6.28 -0.55 0.13
C SER A 212 -5.14 0.42 0.39
N GLY A 213 -3.89 -0.09 0.45
CA GLY A 213 -2.69 0.72 0.66
C GLY A 213 -2.85 1.70 1.81
N ILE A 214 -2.47 2.95 1.57
CA ILE A 214 -2.68 4.07 2.51
C ILE A 214 -3.99 4.83 2.25
N GLU A 215 -4.88 4.28 1.43
CA GLU A 215 -6.13 4.97 1.08
C GLU A 215 -7.13 4.97 2.25
N PRO A 216 -7.95 6.02 2.40
CA PRO A 216 -9.12 5.98 3.26
C PRO A 216 -10.18 5.04 2.66
N VAL A 217 -11.22 4.73 3.42
CA VAL A 217 -12.39 4.03 2.86
C VAL A 217 -12.98 4.84 1.71
N PHE A 218 -13.40 4.16 0.64
CA PHE A 218 -14.06 4.85 -0.46
C PHE A 218 -15.43 5.37 0.00
N LEU A 219 -16.30 4.47 0.44
CA LEU A 219 -17.57 4.77 1.11
C LEU A 219 -17.82 3.72 2.20
N PRO A 220 -18.19 4.11 3.43
CA PRO A 220 -18.51 3.15 4.48
C PRO A 220 -19.84 2.44 4.23
N VAL A 221 -20.74 3.08 3.48
CA VAL A 221 -22.06 2.55 3.09
C VAL A 221 -22.35 3.00 1.66
N TYR A 222 -22.81 2.09 0.83
CA TYR A 222 -23.25 2.43 -0.52
C TYR A 222 -24.45 1.58 -0.95
N LYS A 223 -25.21 2.11 -1.90
CA LYS A 223 -26.34 1.42 -2.52
C LYS A 223 -25.86 0.69 -3.77
N ARG A 224 -26.13 -0.60 -3.86
CA ARG A 224 -25.85 -1.42 -5.03
C ARG A 224 -27.14 -1.75 -5.76
N ARG A 225 -27.09 -1.69 -7.09
CA ARG A 225 -28.16 -2.12 -7.98
C ARG A 225 -27.78 -3.44 -8.64
N ARG A 226 -28.69 -4.40 -8.61
CA ARG A 226 -28.59 -5.65 -9.33
C ARG A 226 -29.73 -5.73 -10.35
N LYS A 227 -29.42 -5.97 -11.61
CA LYS A 227 -30.43 -6.24 -12.62
C LYS A 227 -31.17 -7.53 -12.26
N VAL A 228 -32.49 -7.48 -12.27
CA VAL A 228 -33.34 -8.65 -12.05
C VAL A 228 -33.44 -9.41 -13.37
N ASN A 229 -33.08 -10.69 -13.38
CA ASN A 229 -33.19 -11.52 -14.56
C ASN A 229 -34.62 -12.08 -14.69
N PRO A 230 -35.09 -12.39 -15.91
CA PRO A 230 -36.44 -12.90 -16.13
C PRO A 230 -36.79 -14.17 -15.33
N ASN A 231 -35.80 -14.94 -14.92
CA ASN A 231 -35.96 -16.20 -14.16
C ASN A 231 -35.81 -16.01 -12.65
N ASP A 232 -35.50 -14.81 -12.16
CA ASP A 232 -35.38 -14.53 -10.73
C ASP A 232 -36.80 -14.53 -10.11
N THR A 233 -37.05 -15.49 -9.24
CA THR A 233 -38.30 -15.58 -8.46
C THR A 233 -38.10 -15.03 -7.08
N ASN A 234 -39.10 -14.33 -6.51
CA ASN A 234 -39.08 -13.73 -5.18
C ASN A 234 -38.10 -12.54 -5.01
N VAL A 235 -37.84 -11.80 -6.08
CA VAL A 235 -37.02 -10.58 -6.02
C VAL A 235 -37.94 -9.36 -6.00
N HIS A 236 -37.64 -8.42 -5.10
CA HIS A 236 -38.32 -7.12 -5.07
C HIS A 236 -37.73 -6.22 -6.16
N VAL A 237 -38.59 -5.60 -6.97
CA VAL A 237 -38.16 -4.60 -7.96
C VAL A 237 -38.27 -3.22 -7.33
N ASP A 238 -37.13 -2.56 -7.13
CA ASP A 238 -37.06 -1.23 -6.54
C ASP A 238 -37.03 -0.11 -7.60
N PHE A 239 -36.52 -0.44 -8.81
CA PHE A 239 -36.34 0.53 -9.86
C PHE A 239 -36.49 -0.13 -11.25
N VAL A 240 -37.10 0.57 -12.18
CA VAL A 240 -37.15 0.19 -13.63
C VAL A 240 -36.54 1.33 -14.40
N ASP A 241 -35.58 1.06 -15.26
CA ASP A 241 -34.95 2.08 -16.09
C ASP A 241 -35.76 2.44 -17.36
N GLU A 242 -35.26 3.40 -18.12
CA GLU A 242 -35.93 3.89 -19.34
C GLU A 242 -36.02 2.82 -20.43
N THR A 243 -35.20 1.77 -20.35
CA THR A 243 -35.22 0.65 -21.31
C THR A 243 -36.15 -0.49 -20.88
N GLY A 244 -36.77 -0.38 -19.68
CA GLY A 244 -37.68 -1.37 -19.11
C GLY A 244 -36.97 -2.46 -18.32
N ASP A 245 -35.68 -2.32 -18.05
CA ASP A 245 -34.93 -3.26 -17.20
C ASP A 245 -35.23 -3.01 -15.71
N ALA A 246 -35.56 -4.11 -15.00
CA ALA A 246 -35.86 -4.07 -13.57
C ALA A 246 -34.59 -4.28 -12.71
N PHE A 247 -34.51 -3.54 -11.63
CA PHE A 247 -33.38 -3.62 -10.68
C PHE A 247 -33.88 -3.76 -9.24
N GLU A 248 -33.14 -4.56 -8.48
CA GLU A 248 -33.19 -4.62 -7.03
C GLU A 248 -32.10 -3.74 -6.44
N GLU A 249 -32.44 -2.90 -5.45
CA GLU A 249 -31.47 -2.07 -4.71
C GLU A 249 -31.27 -2.63 -3.31
N TYR A 250 -30.00 -2.69 -2.89
CA TYR A 250 -29.67 -3.09 -1.53
C TYR A 250 -28.48 -2.31 -0.99
N ILE A 251 -28.47 -2.11 0.31
CA ILE A 251 -27.42 -1.40 1.00
C ILE A 251 -26.27 -2.37 1.26
N VAL A 252 -25.05 -1.92 0.97
CA VAL A 252 -23.81 -2.63 1.25
C VAL A 252 -23.01 -1.81 2.24
N PHE A 253 -22.66 -2.42 3.34
CA PHE A 253 -21.76 -1.86 4.35
C PHE A 253 -20.32 -2.31 4.07
N HIS A 254 -19.38 -1.38 4.20
CA HIS A 254 -17.96 -1.75 4.23
C HIS A 254 -17.70 -2.75 5.39
N PRO A 255 -16.95 -3.85 5.18
CA PRO A 255 -16.80 -4.89 6.19
C PRO A 255 -16.33 -4.40 7.56
N LYS A 256 -15.42 -3.43 7.62
CA LYS A 256 -14.95 -2.89 8.89
C LYS A 256 -15.93 -1.89 9.51
N PHE A 257 -16.80 -1.29 8.71
CA PHE A 257 -17.95 -0.54 9.23
C PHE A 257 -18.96 -1.46 9.90
N VAL A 258 -19.19 -2.67 9.35
CA VAL A 258 -19.98 -3.72 10.03
C VAL A 258 -19.38 -4.06 11.39
N THR A 259 -18.06 -4.28 11.45
CA THR A 259 -17.38 -4.55 12.73
C THR A 259 -17.55 -3.39 13.73
N TRP A 260 -17.50 -2.14 13.26
CA TRP A 260 -17.77 -0.98 14.08
C TRP A 260 -19.23 -0.97 14.59
N MET A 261 -20.21 -1.28 13.73
CA MET A 261 -21.62 -1.37 14.11
C MET A 261 -21.82 -2.37 15.23
N GLU A 262 -21.32 -3.59 15.07
CA GLU A 262 -21.40 -4.67 16.06
C GLU A 262 -20.74 -4.28 17.39
N ALA A 263 -19.53 -3.69 17.34
CA ALA A 263 -18.81 -3.24 18.52
C ALA A 263 -19.54 -2.14 19.31
N ASN A 264 -20.44 -1.39 18.66
CA ASN A 264 -21.23 -0.30 19.23
C ASN A 264 -22.72 -0.67 19.43
N GLY A 265 -23.07 -1.96 19.30
CA GLY A 265 -24.42 -2.46 19.60
C GLY A 265 -25.46 -2.19 18.51
N TYR A 266 -25.04 -1.91 17.29
CA TYR A 266 -25.93 -1.81 16.12
C TYR A 266 -26.02 -3.15 15.41
N ASP A 267 -27.23 -3.50 14.92
CA ASP A 267 -27.46 -4.73 14.15
C ASP A 267 -27.27 -4.47 12.64
N PRO A 268 -26.19 -4.97 12.00
CA PRO A 268 -25.97 -4.76 10.58
C PRO A 268 -26.98 -5.48 9.67
N ALA A 269 -27.74 -6.45 10.18
CA ALA A 269 -28.78 -7.15 9.43
C ALA A 269 -30.12 -6.40 9.40
N ARG A 270 -30.27 -5.38 10.24
CA ARG A 270 -31.46 -4.54 10.27
C ARG A 270 -31.57 -3.72 8.97
N ARG A 271 -32.79 -3.47 8.51
CA ARG A 271 -33.03 -2.48 7.47
C ARG A 271 -32.98 -1.06 8.07
N TYR A 272 -32.18 -0.20 7.47
CA TYR A 272 -31.99 1.19 7.85
C TYR A 272 -32.57 2.13 6.79
N THR A 273 -33.20 3.23 7.21
CA THR A 273 -33.52 4.34 6.32
C THR A 273 -32.25 5.13 5.95
N GLN A 274 -32.32 6.02 4.95
CA GLN A 274 -31.19 6.83 4.59
C GLN A 274 -30.75 7.76 5.74
N GLU A 275 -31.71 8.36 6.44
CA GLU A 275 -31.45 9.21 7.61
C GLU A 275 -30.75 8.45 8.72
N GLU A 276 -31.17 7.22 9.02
CA GLU A 276 -30.52 6.36 10.02
C GLU A 276 -29.09 6.00 9.59
N ILE A 277 -28.84 5.76 8.29
CA ILE A 277 -27.50 5.50 7.76
C ILE A 277 -26.62 6.73 7.93
N ASP A 278 -27.09 7.89 7.56
CA ASP A 278 -26.36 9.16 7.68
C ASP A 278 -25.99 9.44 9.15
N GLU A 279 -26.91 9.15 10.08
CA GLU A 279 -26.63 9.25 11.52
C GLU A 279 -25.58 8.24 11.99
N LEU A 280 -25.63 6.99 11.50
CA LEU A 280 -24.63 5.97 11.84
C LEU A 280 -23.23 6.38 11.34
N VAL A 281 -23.15 6.81 10.09
CA VAL A 281 -21.90 7.28 9.48
C VAL A 281 -21.36 8.48 10.28
N ALA A 282 -22.23 9.44 10.65
CA ALA A 282 -21.86 10.62 11.43
C ALA A 282 -21.27 10.28 12.81
N LYS A 283 -21.71 9.18 13.43
CA LYS A 283 -21.21 8.68 14.73
C LYS A 283 -19.95 7.83 14.61
N SER A 284 -19.61 7.39 13.39
CA SER A 284 -18.49 6.48 13.16
C SER A 284 -17.16 7.21 12.97
N PRO A 285 -16.02 6.52 13.14
CA PRO A 285 -14.71 7.08 12.84
C PRO A 285 -14.47 7.31 11.32
N TYR A 286 -15.37 6.86 10.47
CA TYR A 286 -15.35 7.10 9.03
C TYR A 286 -15.97 8.43 8.59
N TYR A 287 -16.59 9.17 9.52
CA TYR A 287 -17.20 10.46 9.22
C TYR A 287 -16.17 11.49 8.78
N LYS A 288 -16.39 12.08 7.59
CA LYS A 288 -15.44 13.00 6.93
C LYS A 288 -14.03 12.42 6.76
N ALA A 289 -13.96 11.12 6.57
CA ALA A 289 -12.72 10.36 6.41
C ALA A 289 -12.80 9.39 5.22
N THR A 290 -13.67 9.67 4.26
CA THR A 290 -13.81 8.89 3.02
C THR A 290 -12.96 9.49 1.90
N SER A 291 -12.77 8.74 0.81
CA SER A 291 -12.01 9.23 -0.34
C SER A 291 -12.59 10.51 -0.95
N ASN A 292 -13.91 10.75 -0.78
CA ASN A 292 -14.63 11.87 -1.40
C ASN A 292 -14.75 13.11 -0.50
N ASP A 293 -14.57 12.97 0.81
CA ASP A 293 -14.81 14.06 1.78
C ASP A 293 -13.64 14.32 2.74
N VAL A 294 -12.54 13.59 2.62
CA VAL A 294 -11.33 13.83 3.39
C VAL A 294 -10.70 15.19 3.02
N ASP A 295 -10.04 15.83 3.97
CA ASP A 295 -9.17 16.96 3.64
C ASP A 295 -8.02 16.50 2.73
N TRP A 296 -8.12 16.83 1.44
CA TRP A 296 -7.17 16.38 0.42
C TRP A 296 -5.76 16.92 0.64
N LEU A 297 -5.61 18.14 1.19
CA LEU A 297 -4.30 18.70 1.54
C LEU A 297 -3.67 17.91 2.70
N MET A 298 -4.45 17.54 3.71
CA MET A 298 -3.99 16.69 4.80
C MET A 298 -3.64 15.28 4.31
N LYS A 299 -4.41 14.71 3.37
CA LYS A 299 -4.08 13.45 2.72
C LYS A 299 -2.71 13.49 2.04
N VAL A 300 -2.41 14.55 1.30
CA VAL A 300 -1.12 14.76 0.65
C VAL A 300 0.01 14.92 1.68
N LYS A 301 -0.21 15.68 2.75
CA LYS A 301 0.77 15.83 3.84
C LYS A 301 1.05 14.50 4.53
N MET A 302 0.02 13.69 4.79
CA MET A 302 0.17 12.35 5.34
C MET A 302 1.02 11.47 4.41
N GLN A 303 0.76 11.48 3.09
CA GLN A 303 1.60 10.79 2.12
C GLN A 303 3.06 11.24 2.22
N GLY A 304 3.32 12.54 2.30
CA GLY A 304 4.68 13.08 2.44
C GLY A 304 5.37 12.63 3.76
N ARG A 305 4.61 12.57 4.85
CA ARG A 305 5.12 12.04 6.15
C ARG A 305 5.48 10.57 6.05
N ILE A 306 4.62 9.76 5.43
CA ILE A 306 4.85 8.34 5.17
C ILE A 306 6.04 8.14 4.21
N GLN A 307 6.15 8.98 3.16
CA GLN A 307 7.21 8.87 2.15
C GLN A 307 8.62 8.99 2.75
N LYS A 308 8.77 9.67 3.87
CA LYS A 308 10.05 9.73 4.61
C LYS A 308 10.56 8.34 4.99
N TRP A 309 9.66 7.39 5.20
CA TRP A 309 9.93 6.03 5.67
C TRP A 309 9.73 4.95 4.62
N VAL A 310 9.57 5.34 3.35
CA VAL A 310 9.46 4.42 2.21
C VAL A 310 10.55 4.76 1.20
N ASP A 311 11.44 3.82 0.95
CA ASP A 311 12.60 4.02 0.05
C ASP A 311 12.22 4.01 -1.44
N HIS A 312 11.17 3.29 -1.83
CA HIS A 312 10.54 3.43 -3.16
C HIS A 312 9.42 4.48 -3.14
N SER A 313 8.50 4.37 -4.09
CA SER A 313 7.35 5.26 -4.20
C SER A 313 6.11 4.70 -3.50
N ILE A 314 5.12 5.56 -3.34
CA ILE A 314 3.83 5.26 -2.77
C ILE A 314 2.79 5.43 -3.87
N SER A 315 1.94 4.41 -4.07
CA SER A 315 0.73 4.52 -4.87
C SER A 315 -0.36 5.16 -4.04
N VAL A 316 -0.88 6.28 -4.52
CA VAL A 316 -1.98 7.02 -3.89
C VAL A 316 -2.81 7.70 -4.94
N THR A 317 -4.13 7.75 -4.72
CA THR A 317 -5.07 8.45 -5.58
C THR A 317 -5.85 9.48 -4.77
N ILE A 318 -5.88 10.71 -5.24
CA ILE A 318 -6.72 11.76 -4.69
C ILE A 318 -7.98 11.83 -5.56
N ASN A 319 -9.11 11.40 -5.02
CA ASN A 319 -10.39 11.48 -5.72
C ASN A 319 -10.96 12.88 -5.52
N LEU A 320 -11.21 13.56 -6.62
CA LEU A 320 -11.76 14.92 -6.65
C LEU A 320 -13.12 14.91 -7.34
N PRO A 321 -14.06 15.76 -6.93
CA PRO A 321 -15.31 15.93 -7.67
C PRO A 321 -15.06 16.55 -9.06
N ASN A 322 -15.97 16.29 -10.02
CA ASN A 322 -15.82 16.75 -11.41
C ASN A 322 -15.82 18.28 -11.56
N ASP A 323 -16.36 19.01 -10.59
CA ASP A 323 -16.50 20.46 -10.57
C ASP A 323 -15.40 21.15 -9.72
N VAL A 324 -14.32 20.44 -9.44
CA VAL A 324 -13.19 20.97 -8.64
C VAL A 324 -12.50 22.12 -9.38
N ASP A 325 -12.11 23.14 -8.63
CA ASP A 325 -11.34 24.27 -9.13
C ASP A 325 -9.91 23.85 -9.52
N GLU A 326 -9.42 24.30 -10.68
CA GLU A 326 -8.06 24.07 -11.16
C GLU A 326 -7.01 24.57 -10.15
N ASP A 327 -7.28 25.67 -9.43
CA ASP A 327 -6.40 26.17 -8.39
C ASP A 327 -6.22 25.18 -7.24
N LEU A 328 -7.25 24.40 -6.88
CA LEU A 328 -7.12 23.35 -5.87
C LEU A 328 -6.24 22.22 -6.38
N VAL A 329 -6.41 21.79 -7.62
CA VAL A 329 -5.57 20.74 -8.24
C VAL A 329 -4.11 21.17 -8.25
N ASN A 330 -3.83 22.41 -8.66
CA ASN A 330 -2.48 22.96 -8.65
C ASN A 330 -1.88 23.01 -7.23
N ARG A 331 -2.66 23.47 -6.24
CA ARG A 331 -2.22 23.49 -4.83
C ARG A 331 -1.90 22.09 -4.31
N LEU A 332 -2.66 21.05 -4.68
CA LEU A 332 -2.41 19.67 -4.29
C LEU A 332 -1.06 19.17 -4.82
N TYR A 333 -0.76 19.40 -6.11
CA TYR A 333 0.53 19.03 -6.67
C TYR A 333 1.71 19.80 -6.07
N VAL A 334 1.53 21.11 -5.83
CA VAL A 334 2.54 21.93 -5.14
C VAL A 334 2.78 21.44 -3.72
N GLU A 335 1.72 21.10 -2.98
CA GLU A 335 1.85 20.56 -1.62
C GLU A 335 2.50 19.17 -1.62
N ALA A 336 2.16 18.28 -2.57
CA ALA A 336 2.81 17.00 -2.72
C ALA A 336 4.33 17.16 -2.95
N TRP A 337 4.72 18.09 -3.81
CA TRP A 337 6.14 18.40 -4.03
C TRP A 337 6.82 18.95 -2.76
N LYS A 338 6.20 19.92 -2.07
CA LYS A 338 6.72 20.51 -0.82
C LYS A 338 6.84 19.46 0.29
N SER A 339 5.91 18.54 0.37
CA SER A 339 5.88 17.45 1.36
C SER A 339 6.89 16.35 1.05
N GLY A 340 7.58 16.38 -0.10
CA GLY A 340 8.58 15.41 -0.51
C GLY A 340 8.00 14.10 -1.03
N CYS A 341 6.76 14.10 -1.52
CA CYS A 341 6.17 12.95 -2.22
C CYS A 341 6.96 12.65 -3.50
N LYS A 342 7.15 11.37 -3.81
CA LYS A 342 7.81 10.92 -5.05
C LYS A 342 6.83 10.79 -6.22
N GLY A 343 5.55 10.71 -5.93
CA GLY A 343 4.47 10.65 -6.90
C GLY A 343 3.14 11.04 -6.25
N CYS A 344 2.19 11.51 -7.06
CA CYS A 344 0.83 11.83 -6.63
C CYS A 344 -0.08 11.75 -7.85
N THR A 345 -1.25 11.14 -7.69
CA THR A 345 -2.26 11.03 -8.75
C THR A 345 -3.55 11.67 -8.27
N ALA A 346 -4.06 12.63 -9.03
CA ALA A 346 -5.40 13.18 -8.84
C ALA A 346 -6.33 12.67 -9.95
N VAL A 347 -7.53 12.25 -9.59
CA VAL A 347 -8.56 11.73 -10.51
C VAL A 347 -9.88 12.39 -10.18
N SER A 348 -10.60 12.85 -11.21
CA SER A 348 -11.96 13.36 -11.15
C SER A 348 -12.93 12.38 -11.80
#